data_31c4ecb5698f7b521d06108b74d9f280
#
_entry.id   31c4ecb5698f7b521d06108b74d9f280
#
_cell.length_a   1.000
_cell.length_b   1.000
_cell.length_c   1.000
_cell.angle_alpha   90.00
_cell.angle_beta   90.00
_cell.angle_gamma   90.00
#
_symmetry.space_group_name_H-M   'P 1'
#
loop_
_entity.id
_entity.type
_entity.pdbx_description
1 polymer ?
#
loop_
_entity_poly.entity_id
_entity_poly.type
_entity_poly.pdbx_seq_one_letter_code
_entity_poly.pdbx_strand_id
1 'polypeptide(L)'
;MENRGVTLIELISTLAISAILGLIAVPAMSHFIQQQQLRSAAYNLYHLLANARATAISQQQRVSVWNQNGDWRSGVELFIDSNDNGQRENTETSLYTATDHENIYISGNRWVANYVSYLPNGRAATASGAFQAGTISLCKSGLNDKYQLVISIGGRLRLQKSPSNSCP
;
A
#
# COMPACT_ATOMS: atom_id res chain seq x y z
N MET A 1 -32.22 -49.39 0.73
CA MET A 1 -31.88 -47.98 1.00
C MET A 1 -33.19 -47.20 0.99
N GLU A 2 -33.67 -46.75 2.17
CA GLU A 2 -34.89 -45.91 2.25
C GLU A 2 -34.54 -44.51 1.74
N ASN A 3 -35.13 -44.12 0.63
CA ASN A 3 -35.09 -42.74 0.15
C ASN A 3 -36.05 -41.91 1.00
N ARG A 4 -35.53 -41.23 2.02
CA ARG A 4 -36.30 -40.25 2.81
C ARG A 4 -36.30 -38.93 2.04
N GLY A 5 -37.43 -38.55 1.48
CA GLY A 5 -37.62 -37.24 0.84
C GLY A 5 -37.60 -36.12 1.87
N VAL A 6 -37.11 -34.94 1.48
CA VAL A 6 -37.13 -33.71 2.29
C VAL A 6 -38.56 -33.13 2.28
N THR A 7 -39.06 -32.70 3.43
CA THR A 7 -40.38 -32.08 3.56
C THR A 7 -40.33 -30.59 3.13
N LEU A 8 -41.44 -30.06 2.65
CA LEU A 8 -41.59 -28.66 2.28
C LEU A 8 -41.22 -27.71 3.44
N ILE A 9 -41.66 -28.06 4.66
CA ILE A 9 -41.37 -27.23 5.85
C ILE A 9 -39.91 -27.23 6.21
N GLU A 10 -39.20 -28.32 5.99
CA GLU A 10 -37.74 -28.42 6.22
C GLU A 10 -36.97 -27.55 5.21
N LEU A 11 -37.42 -27.50 3.96
CA LEU A 11 -36.80 -26.63 2.95
C LEU A 11 -37.02 -25.14 3.29
N ILE A 12 -38.24 -24.74 3.66
CA ILE A 12 -38.54 -23.34 4.00
C ILE A 12 -37.78 -22.92 5.26
N SER A 13 -37.70 -23.77 6.28
CA SER A 13 -36.98 -23.45 7.51
C SER A 13 -35.47 -23.31 7.27
N THR A 14 -34.84 -24.16 6.44
CA THR A 14 -33.45 -24.04 6.09
C THR A 14 -33.15 -22.78 5.28
N LEU A 15 -34.02 -22.40 4.33
CA LEU A 15 -33.92 -21.16 3.57
C LEU A 15 -34.06 -19.93 4.49
N ALA A 16 -34.99 -19.93 5.43
CA ALA A 16 -35.18 -18.83 6.37
C ALA A 16 -33.94 -18.63 7.27
N ILE A 17 -33.37 -19.70 7.80
CA ILE A 17 -32.15 -19.65 8.61
C ILE A 17 -30.97 -19.16 7.77
N SER A 18 -30.82 -19.68 6.56
CA SER A 18 -29.74 -19.27 5.66
C SER A 18 -29.82 -17.78 5.28
N ALA A 19 -31.03 -17.27 5.05
CA ALA A 19 -31.25 -15.85 4.76
C ALA A 19 -30.84 -14.95 5.95
N ILE A 20 -31.21 -15.32 7.17
CA ILE A 20 -30.85 -14.57 8.39
C ILE A 20 -29.34 -14.57 8.59
N LEU A 21 -28.66 -15.71 8.43
CA LEU A 21 -27.22 -15.82 8.53
C LEU A 21 -26.52 -14.98 7.44
N GLY A 22 -27.03 -14.98 6.22
CA GLY A 22 -26.52 -14.18 5.11
C GLY A 22 -26.58 -12.68 5.37
N LEU A 23 -27.64 -12.17 5.98
CA LEU A 23 -27.80 -10.75 6.31
C LEU A 23 -26.73 -10.24 7.29
N ILE A 24 -26.22 -11.10 8.16
CA ILE A 24 -25.17 -10.74 9.14
C ILE A 24 -23.78 -10.97 8.54
N ALA A 25 -23.59 -12.06 7.81
CA ALA A 25 -22.29 -12.47 7.29
C ALA A 25 -21.76 -11.53 6.17
N VAL A 26 -22.64 -11.08 5.27
CA VAL A 26 -22.25 -10.25 4.13
C VAL A 26 -21.59 -8.91 4.54
N PRO A 27 -22.18 -8.09 5.43
CA PRO A 27 -21.54 -6.83 5.83
C PRO A 27 -20.24 -7.06 6.62
N ALA A 28 -20.18 -8.08 7.45
CA ALA A 28 -18.96 -8.42 8.20
C ALA A 28 -17.81 -8.82 7.25
N MET A 29 -18.13 -9.61 6.21
CA MET A 29 -17.16 -10.04 5.22
C MET A 29 -16.63 -8.86 4.37
N SER A 30 -17.52 -7.93 3.98
CA SER A 30 -17.09 -6.76 3.19
C SER A 30 -16.11 -5.87 3.97
N HIS A 31 -16.35 -5.63 5.25
CA HIS A 31 -15.46 -4.90 6.13
C HIS A 31 -14.09 -5.61 6.28
N PHE A 32 -14.11 -6.92 6.46
CA PHE A 32 -12.89 -7.72 6.52
C PHE A 32 -12.06 -7.63 5.22
N ILE A 33 -12.71 -7.75 4.06
CA ILE A 33 -12.05 -7.61 2.77
C ILE A 33 -11.40 -6.24 2.61
N GLN A 34 -12.10 -5.16 2.99
CA GLN A 34 -11.56 -3.81 2.93
C GLN A 34 -10.34 -3.62 3.84
N GLN A 35 -10.35 -4.19 5.05
CA GLN A 35 -9.19 -4.18 5.93
C GLN A 35 -8.00 -4.93 5.33
N GLN A 36 -8.24 -6.08 4.72
CA GLN A 36 -7.18 -6.85 4.06
C GLN A 36 -6.59 -6.13 2.84
N GLN A 37 -7.43 -5.45 2.05
CA GLN A 37 -6.96 -4.63 0.93
C GLN A 37 -6.05 -3.50 1.41
N LEU A 38 -6.47 -2.74 2.44
CA LEU A 38 -5.64 -1.67 3.01
C LEU A 38 -4.33 -2.20 3.58
N ARG A 39 -4.38 -3.33 4.29
CA ARG A 39 -3.18 -4.00 4.81
C ARG A 39 -2.23 -4.42 3.70
N SER A 40 -2.76 -5.09 2.67
CA SER A 40 -1.97 -5.54 1.52
C SER A 40 -1.28 -4.39 0.82
N ALA A 41 -1.99 -3.29 0.55
CA ALA A 41 -1.40 -2.10 -0.05
C ALA A 41 -0.27 -1.50 0.79
N ALA A 42 -0.45 -1.44 2.12
CA ALA A 42 0.58 -0.94 3.01
C ALA A 42 1.84 -1.82 3.02
N TYR A 43 1.68 -3.13 3.02
CA TYR A 43 2.80 -4.06 2.95
C TYR A 43 3.47 -4.05 1.57
N ASN A 44 2.71 -3.94 0.48
CA ASN A 44 3.27 -3.84 -0.87
C ASN A 44 4.15 -2.59 -1.00
N LEU A 45 3.70 -1.44 -0.54
CA LEU A 45 4.50 -0.22 -0.55
C LEU A 45 5.73 -0.33 0.37
N TYR A 46 5.60 -0.96 1.54
CA TYR A 46 6.73 -1.24 2.42
C TYR A 46 7.80 -2.10 1.72
N HIS A 47 7.39 -3.20 1.09
CA HIS A 47 8.31 -4.08 0.39
C HIS A 47 8.94 -3.41 -0.83
N LEU A 48 8.19 -2.58 -1.55
CA LEU A 48 8.71 -1.81 -2.67
C LEU A 48 9.83 -0.87 -2.21
N LEU A 49 9.61 -0.09 -1.15
CA LEU A 49 10.63 0.81 -0.61
C LEU A 49 11.81 0.06 0.03
N ALA A 50 11.56 -1.08 0.67
CA ALA A 50 12.63 -1.94 1.18
C ALA A 50 13.49 -2.51 0.05
N ASN A 51 12.86 -2.94 -1.05
CA ASN A 51 13.54 -3.41 -2.26
C ASN A 51 14.35 -2.28 -2.91
N ALA A 52 13.79 -1.08 -3.03
CA ALA A 52 14.50 0.10 -3.53
C ALA A 52 15.81 0.33 -2.76
N ARG A 53 15.74 0.29 -1.44
CA ARG A 53 16.91 0.45 -0.58
C ARG A 53 17.94 -0.67 -0.77
N ALA A 54 17.48 -1.93 -0.83
CA ALA A 54 18.35 -3.08 -1.04
C ALA A 54 19.05 -3.00 -2.41
N THR A 55 18.31 -2.62 -3.45
CA THR A 55 18.84 -2.44 -4.81
C THR A 55 19.88 -1.31 -4.87
N ALA A 56 19.61 -0.18 -4.21
CA ALA A 56 20.58 0.92 -4.14
C ALA A 56 21.92 0.48 -3.53
N ILE A 57 21.87 -0.30 -2.45
CA ILE A 57 23.07 -0.84 -1.79
C ILE A 57 23.78 -1.86 -2.68
N SER A 58 23.04 -2.80 -3.27
CA SER A 58 23.63 -3.90 -4.05
C SER A 58 24.20 -3.43 -5.37
N GLN A 59 23.56 -2.49 -6.06
CA GLN A 59 24.01 -1.97 -7.35
C GLN A 59 24.95 -0.76 -7.20
N GLN A 60 25.15 -0.24 -5.98
CA GLN A 60 25.97 0.95 -5.71
C GLN A 60 25.54 2.16 -6.52
N GLN A 61 24.23 2.28 -6.80
CA GLN A 61 23.61 3.36 -7.55
C GLN A 61 22.45 3.95 -6.76
N ARG A 62 22.09 5.19 -7.09
CA ARG A 62 20.90 5.79 -6.54
C ARG A 62 19.65 5.11 -7.12
N VAL A 63 18.71 4.75 -6.26
CA VAL A 63 17.43 4.13 -6.65
C VAL A 63 16.31 4.93 -6.05
N SER A 64 15.36 5.33 -6.88
CA SER A 64 14.22 6.13 -6.48
C SER A 64 12.91 5.40 -6.72
N VAL A 65 11.95 5.61 -5.83
CA VAL A 65 10.54 5.26 -6.00
C VAL A 65 9.78 6.55 -6.20
N TRP A 66 9.24 6.73 -7.37
CA TRP A 66 8.51 7.93 -7.78
C TRP A 66 7.02 7.62 -7.92
N ASN A 67 6.17 8.53 -7.44
CA ASN A 67 4.74 8.46 -7.69
C ASN A 67 4.40 9.16 -9.00
N GLN A 68 3.63 8.51 -9.84
CA GLN A 68 3.19 9.10 -11.10
C GLN A 68 2.24 10.27 -10.84
N ASN A 69 2.42 11.35 -11.58
CA ASN A 69 1.55 12.54 -11.53
C ASN A 69 1.44 13.22 -10.13
N GLY A 70 2.39 12.99 -9.23
CA GLY A 70 2.35 13.56 -7.88
C GLY A 70 1.36 12.88 -6.93
N ASP A 71 0.82 11.74 -7.29
CA ASP A 71 -0.14 10.99 -6.49
C ASP A 71 0.28 9.54 -6.34
N TRP A 72 0.53 9.12 -5.11
CA TRP A 72 0.90 7.73 -4.77
C TRP A 72 -0.18 6.69 -5.15
N ARG A 73 -1.40 7.14 -5.44
CA ARG A 73 -2.50 6.27 -5.91
C ARG A 73 -2.40 5.97 -7.40
N SER A 74 -1.90 6.91 -8.20
CA SER A 74 -1.83 6.79 -9.67
C SER A 74 -0.82 5.75 -10.15
N GLY A 75 -0.12 5.11 -9.24
CA GLY A 75 0.93 4.15 -9.51
C GLY A 75 2.30 4.65 -9.05
N VAL A 76 3.19 3.71 -8.90
CA VAL A 76 4.57 3.96 -8.45
C VAL A 76 5.55 3.26 -9.37
N GLU A 77 6.69 3.90 -9.58
CA GLU A 77 7.76 3.35 -10.39
C GLU A 77 9.07 3.34 -9.61
N LEU A 78 9.71 2.17 -9.58
CA LEU A 78 11.03 1.96 -9.01
C LEU A 78 12.05 2.00 -10.17
N PHE A 79 13.06 2.85 -10.08
CA PHE A 79 14.02 3.04 -11.16
C PHE A 79 15.41 3.41 -10.65
N ILE A 80 16.42 3.28 -11.52
CA ILE A 80 17.77 3.77 -11.28
C ILE A 80 17.78 5.25 -11.61
N ASP A 81 17.94 6.09 -10.60
CA ASP A 81 17.93 7.55 -10.69
C ASP A 81 19.35 8.06 -10.98
N SER A 82 19.68 8.12 -12.26
CA SER A 82 21.06 8.42 -12.70
C SER A 82 21.41 9.91 -12.69
N ASN A 83 20.39 10.78 -12.67
CA ASN A 83 20.58 12.23 -12.62
C ASN A 83 20.24 12.85 -11.24
N ASP A 84 19.90 11.98 -10.26
CA ASP A 84 19.64 12.34 -8.86
C ASP A 84 18.42 13.26 -8.63
N ASN A 85 17.47 13.34 -9.58
CA ASN A 85 16.35 14.27 -9.51
C ASN A 85 15.08 13.70 -8.82
N GLY A 86 15.03 12.38 -8.61
CA GLY A 86 13.89 11.69 -7.99
C GLY A 86 12.65 11.56 -8.89
N GLN A 87 12.77 11.90 -10.17
CA GLN A 87 11.71 11.80 -11.18
C GLN A 87 12.12 10.82 -12.26
N ARG A 88 11.20 9.97 -12.67
CA ARG A 88 11.46 8.97 -13.72
C ARG A 88 11.49 9.61 -15.09
N GLU A 89 12.57 9.42 -15.81
CA GLU A 89 12.77 9.85 -17.20
C GLU A 89 12.95 8.66 -18.15
N ASN A 90 12.64 8.87 -19.43
CA ASN A 90 12.69 7.76 -20.43
C ASN A 90 14.10 7.20 -20.64
N THR A 91 15.14 7.95 -20.30
CA THR A 91 16.55 7.55 -20.39
C THR A 91 17.00 6.66 -19.23
N GLU A 92 16.21 6.58 -18.18
CA GLU A 92 16.56 5.84 -16.97
C GLU A 92 15.99 4.43 -16.99
N THR A 93 16.62 3.52 -16.27
CA THR A 93 16.19 2.11 -16.22
C THR A 93 15.09 1.92 -15.20
N SER A 94 13.89 1.59 -15.68
CA SER A 94 12.79 1.14 -14.82
C SER A 94 13.05 -0.29 -14.35
N LEU A 95 12.92 -0.51 -13.07
CA LEU A 95 13.09 -1.83 -12.43
C LEU A 95 11.75 -2.48 -12.10
N TYR A 96 10.76 -1.67 -11.77
CA TYR A 96 9.43 -2.15 -11.41
C TYR A 96 8.41 -1.01 -11.51
N THR A 97 7.23 -1.34 -12.03
CA THR A 97 6.06 -0.44 -12.08
C THR A 97 4.89 -1.12 -11.40
N ALA A 98 4.28 -0.46 -10.45
CA ALA A 98 3.02 -0.86 -9.84
C ALA A 98 1.92 0.08 -10.29
N THR A 99 0.78 -0.49 -10.66
CA THR A 99 -0.42 0.25 -11.03
C THR A 99 -1.28 0.58 -9.80
N ASP A 100 -2.24 1.44 -10.01
CA ASP A 100 -3.20 2.04 -9.12
C ASP A 100 -3.75 1.10 -8.00
N HIS A 101 -3.94 1.69 -6.83
CA HIS A 101 -4.69 1.11 -5.72
C HIS A 101 -6.07 1.78 -5.62
N GLU A 102 -7.04 1.25 -6.38
CA GLU A 102 -8.42 1.74 -6.32
C GLU A 102 -8.95 1.81 -4.87
N ASN A 103 -9.52 2.96 -4.53
CA ASN A 103 -10.18 3.21 -3.24
C ASN A 103 -9.28 3.18 -1.99
N ILE A 104 -7.96 3.37 -2.14
CA ILE A 104 -7.04 3.57 -1.03
C ILE A 104 -6.40 4.95 -1.17
N TYR A 105 -6.55 5.79 -0.15
CA TYR A 105 -5.86 7.07 -0.09
C TYR A 105 -4.44 6.87 0.38
N ILE A 106 -3.48 7.35 -0.41
CA ILE A 106 -2.06 7.27 -0.10
C ILE A 106 -1.49 8.68 -0.21
N SER A 107 -0.91 9.18 0.86
CA SER A 107 -0.32 10.52 0.88
C SER A 107 0.99 10.53 1.66
N GLY A 108 2.01 11.14 1.07
CA GLY A 108 3.29 11.39 1.70
C GLY A 108 3.36 12.81 2.27
N ASN A 109 4.01 13.00 3.42
CA ASN A 109 4.25 14.33 3.96
C ASN A 109 5.58 14.91 3.44
N ARG A 110 5.64 16.24 3.33
CA ARG A 110 6.87 17.01 3.02
C ARG A 110 7.76 16.35 1.93
N TRP A 111 8.92 15.85 2.37
CA TRP A 111 9.97 15.33 1.48
C TRP A 111 9.66 13.99 0.82
N VAL A 112 8.64 13.28 1.29
CA VAL A 112 8.18 12.01 0.72
C VAL A 112 6.82 12.15 0.00
N ALA A 113 6.43 13.38 -0.32
CA ALA A 113 5.19 13.64 -1.04
C ALA A 113 5.21 13.05 -2.46
N ASN A 114 6.32 13.20 -3.19
CA ASN A 114 6.39 12.85 -4.60
C ASN A 114 7.29 11.66 -4.89
N TYR A 115 8.31 11.41 -4.09
CA TYR A 115 9.27 10.32 -4.28
C TYR A 115 9.97 9.94 -2.98
N VAL A 116 10.58 8.78 -2.97
CA VAL A 116 11.54 8.34 -1.96
C VAL A 116 12.78 7.84 -2.67
N SER A 117 13.96 8.36 -2.31
CA SER A 117 15.22 8.05 -2.98
C SER A 117 16.23 7.50 -1.98
N TYR A 118 16.95 6.45 -2.38
CA TYR A 118 17.97 5.79 -1.59
C TYR A 118 19.33 5.90 -2.26
N LEU A 119 20.32 6.33 -1.48
CA LEU A 119 21.72 6.37 -1.88
C LEU A 119 22.39 4.98 -1.82
N PRO A 120 23.55 4.76 -2.46
CA PRO A 120 24.31 3.50 -2.38
C PRO A 120 24.61 3.02 -0.96
N ASN A 121 24.71 3.91 0.00
CA ASN A 121 24.91 3.57 1.42
C ASN A 121 23.59 3.24 2.17
N GLY A 122 22.46 3.18 1.48
CA GLY A 122 21.16 2.86 2.04
C GLY A 122 20.47 3.98 2.81
N ARG A 123 21.03 5.21 2.82
CA ARG A 123 20.38 6.39 3.41
C ARG A 123 19.34 6.94 2.45
N ALA A 124 18.28 7.50 2.99
CA ALA A 124 17.31 8.25 2.20
C ALA A 124 17.79 9.70 2.02
N ALA A 125 17.72 10.22 0.78
CA ALA A 125 18.16 11.57 0.44
C ALA A 125 17.25 12.22 -0.60
N THR A 126 17.07 13.53 -0.48
CA THR A 126 16.39 14.34 -1.50
C THR A 126 17.27 14.52 -2.74
N ALA A 127 16.72 15.05 -3.84
CA ALA A 127 17.46 15.42 -5.05
C ALA A 127 18.62 16.36 -4.75
N SER A 128 18.50 17.25 -3.78
CA SER A 128 19.58 18.15 -3.35
C SER A 128 20.66 17.50 -2.48
N GLY A 129 20.56 16.19 -2.19
CA GLY A 129 21.48 15.46 -1.30
C GLY A 129 21.18 15.63 0.19
N ALA A 130 20.19 16.42 0.56
CA ALA A 130 19.75 16.58 1.94
C ALA A 130 19.07 15.30 2.46
N PHE A 131 18.97 15.16 3.78
CA PHE A 131 18.26 14.03 4.40
C PHE A 131 16.79 13.99 3.98
N GLN A 132 16.35 12.81 3.58
CA GLN A 132 14.94 12.56 3.30
C GLN A 132 14.34 11.72 4.42
N ALA A 133 13.37 12.29 5.12
CA ALA A 133 12.63 11.62 6.16
C ALA A 133 11.17 12.06 6.10
N GLY A 134 10.26 11.15 6.40
CA GLY A 134 8.85 11.47 6.34
C GLY A 134 7.96 10.28 6.64
N THR A 135 6.66 10.49 6.43
CA THR A 135 5.65 9.46 6.64
C THR A 135 4.72 9.43 5.44
N ILE A 136 4.55 8.25 4.87
CA ILE A 136 3.51 7.96 3.90
C ILE A 136 2.36 7.29 4.65
N SER A 137 1.18 7.87 4.56
CA SER A 137 -0.04 7.40 5.22
C SER A 137 -0.97 6.76 4.20
N LEU A 138 -1.51 5.60 4.56
CA LEU A 138 -2.49 4.88 3.77
C LEU A 138 -3.76 4.72 4.60
N CYS A 139 -4.90 5.10 4.05
CA CYS A 139 -6.20 4.89 4.66
C CYS A 139 -7.27 4.54 3.62
N LYS A 140 -8.39 3.99 4.08
CA LYS A 140 -9.54 3.68 3.24
C LYS A 140 -10.79 4.22 3.90
N SER A 141 -11.65 4.87 3.12
CA SER A 141 -12.94 5.38 3.61
C SER A 141 -13.78 4.25 4.22
N GLY A 142 -14.42 4.51 5.35
CA GLY A 142 -15.19 3.51 6.09
C GLY A 142 -14.39 2.63 7.04
N LEU A 143 -13.06 2.78 7.11
CA LEU A 143 -12.21 2.12 8.10
C LEU A 143 -11.72 3.11 9.15
N ASN A 144 -11.67 2.66 10.40
CA ASN A 144 -11.16 3.45 11.53
C ASN A 144 -9.64 3.33 11.73
N ASP A 145 -8.98 2.58 10.87
CA ASP A 145 -7.55 2.32 10.92
C ASP A 145 -6.84 2.92 9.70
N LYS A 146 -5.60 3.37 9.91
CA LYS A 146 -4.66 3.74 8.86
C LYS A 146 -3.32 3.06 9.07
N TYR A 147 -2.59 2.86 8.00
CA TYR A 147 -1.19 2.46 8.05
C TYR A 147 -0.29 3.67 7.79
N GLN A 148 0.82 3.71 8.50
CA GLN A 148 1.83 4.76 8.35
C GLN A 148 3.17 4.10 8.12
N LEU A 149 3.78 4.45 7.00
CA LEU A 149 5.10 4.04 6.60
C LEU A 149 6.07 5.17 6.92
N VAL A 150 6.83 5.01 7.99
CA VAL A 150 7.78 6.02 8.47
C VAL A 150 9.16 5.73 7.92
N ILE A 151 9.74 6.73 7.26
CA ILE A 151 11.08 6.71 6.69
C ILE A 151 11.97 7.59 7.55
N SER A 152 13.03 7.01 8.12
CA SER A 152 14.02 7.74 8.91
C SER A 152 15.14 8.31 8.04
N ILE A 153 15.88 9.26 8.56
CA ILE A 153 17.07 9.86 7.90
C ILE A 153 18.08 8.79 7.43
N GLY A 154 18.25 7.71 8.20
CA GLY A 154 19.11 6.59 7.80
C GLY A 154 18.50 5.64 6.75
N GLY A 155 17.35 5.97 6.17
CA GLY A 155 16.64 5.13 5.20
C GLY A 155 15.94 3.92 5.81
N ARG A 156 15.85 3.83 7.15
CA ARG A 156 15.14 2.74 7.82
C ARG A 156 13.64 2.93 7.69
N LEU A 157 12.94 1.87 7.31
CA LEU A 157 11.50 1.82 7.19
C LEU A 157 10.86 1.22 8.46
N ARG A 158 9.74 1.80 8.86
CA ARG A 158 8.89 1.27 9.92
C ARG A 158 7.43 1.38 9.48
N LEU A 159 6.74 0.25 9.43
CA LEU A 159 5.30 0.21 9.21
C LEU A 159 4.60 0.14 10.57
N GLN A 160 3.62 1.00 10.77
CA GLN A 160 2.80 1.03 11.98
C GLN A 160 1.33 1.22 11.61
N LYS A 161 0.46 0.60 12.40
CA LYS A 161 -0.98 0.79 12.35
C LYS A 161 -1.38 1.81 13.42
N SER A 162 -2.25 2.74 13.08
CA SER A 162 -2.75 3.75 14.02
C SER A 162 -4.22 4.04 13.75
N PRO A 163 -4.97 4.53 14.75
CA PRO A 163 -6.34 4.98 14.51
C PRO A 163 -6.38 6.09 13.46
N SER A 164 -7.43 6.09 12.65
CA SER A 164 -7.72 7.17 11.70
C SER A 164 -8.97 7.91 12.14
N ASN A 165 -8.86 9.20 12.39
CA ASN A 165 -10.01 10.03 12.71
C ASN A 165 -10.71 10.53 11.45
N SER A 166 -10.03 10.52 10.31
CA SER A 166 -10.59 10.84 8.98
C SER A 166 -9.66 10.31 7.89
N CYS A 167 -10.24 9.65 6.90
CA CYS A 167 -9.63 9.42 5.60
C CYS A 167 -10.25 10.43 4.64
N PRO A 168 -9.47 11.21 3.84
CA PRO A 168 -10.02 12.16 2.88
C PRO A 168 -11.01 11.54 1.92
#